data_e8eea9a3b48a06b8fd2bc024dde143ae
#
_entry.id   e8eea9a3b48a06b8fd2bc024dde143ae
#
_cell.length_a   1.000
_cell.length_b   1.000
_cell.length_c   1.000
_cell.angle_alpha   90.00
_cell.angle_beta   90.00
_cell.angle_gamma   90.00
#
_symmetry.space_group_name_H-M   'P 1'
#
loop_
_entity.id
_entity.type
_entity.pdbx_description
1 polymer ?
#
loop_
_entity_poly.entity_id
_entity_poly.type
_entity_poly.pdbx_seq_one_letter_code
_entity_poly.pdbx_strand_id
1 'polypeptide(L)'
;MENCCRSCMPCLSRLWNWIWTDVRYPSVPNHNHVIANPAAQASEIRTVSGDIRIPSPKKRPVQLYAALFDFEARSDEELTVKEGDKLSVIEKRGQYVLAKKLTGSLESGLIPANYVALLQDEFAKHKWYYGNINRVKAEKLLLASQNKDGSFLVRISESHSDEYTISVRSDGKVYHFRIQRSTIGAYFVSEKISFATLGELISYYQRNPRSLGVELIEPCAQQRELFDMEPWERPREEFKLHKKLGEGHFGEVWEAIWTKENKKVAIKMLKQEDTKQDEFVKEVQALKSLHHPRLIQLLAMCSRGEPVYIVTELMSKGSLKSYIASAEGQVLTSAHLIYMGSQVADGMAYLEDRNIVHRDLAARNILVGDDLVCKVADFGLARIIKDNVYTASRNTKIPVRWTAPEAAIYQRFSVKSDVWSFGVLLYEMMSRGKMPYEGKSNKEVLDILSSGFRLPCPTRCPQNIYRIMMDCWAAEPSKRPSFHALHSQLDAIYARIYFKTIEV
;
A
#
# COMPACT_ATOMS: atom_id res chain seq x y z
N MET A 1 24.40 -8.07 35.22
CA MET A 1 23.00 -8.55 35.37
C MET A 1 22.64 -9.65 34.37
N GLU A 2 23.62 -10.31 33.75
CA GLU A 2 23.39 -11.36 32.74
C GLU A 2 23.40 -12.80 33.29
N ASN A 3 23.77 -13.04 34.51
CA ASN A 3 23.94 -14.39 35.06
C ASN A 3 22.80 -14.87 35.96
N CYS A 4 21.72 -14.11 36.13
CA CYS A 4 20.63 -14.50 37.04
C CYS A 4 19.43 -15.18 36.33
N CYS A 5 19.32 -15.12 35.01
CA CYS A 5 18.16 -15.67 34.27
C CYS A 5 18.32 -17.11 33.77
N ARG A 6 19.52 -17.70 33.86
CA ARG A 6 19.76 -19.07 33.35
C ARG A 6 19.37 -20.19 34.31
N SER A 7 19.13 -19.87 35.57
CA SER A 7 18.94 -20.89 36.61
C SER A 7 17.48 -21.16 36.98
N CYS A 8 16.51 -20.36 36.55
CA CYS A 8 15.13 -20.43 37.08
C CYS A 8 14.05 -21.05 36.16
N MET A 9 14.34 -21.32 34.88
CA MET A 9 13.32 -21.91 33.98
C MET A 9 13.93 -22.83 32.90
N PRO A 10 13.96 -24.14 33.09
CA PRO A 10 14.47 -25.10 32.10
C PRO A 10 13.69 -25.18 30.79
N CYS A 11 12.42 -24.74 30.78
CA CYS A 11 11.56 -24.79 29.59
C CYS A 11 11.83 -23.64 28.61
N LEU A 12 12.40 -22.51 29.06
CA LEU A 12 12.74 -21.40 28.18
C LEU A 12 14.06 -21.60 27.41
N SER A 13 14.94 -22.47 27.91
CA SER A 13 16.19 -22.78 27.22
C SER A 13 15.98 -23.58 25.93
N ARG A 14 14.92 -24.41 25.86
CA ARG A 14 14.54 -25.12 24.63
C ARG A 14 13.91 -24.19 23.60
N LEU A 15 13.10 -23.23 24.05
CA LEU A 15 12.51 -22.20 23.17
C LEU A 15 13.58 -21.22 22.68
N TRP A 16 14.53 -20.86 23.51
CA TRP A 16 15.65 -19.98 23.19
C TRP A 16 16.59 -20.61 22.16
N ASN A 17 16.90 -21.90 22.31
CA ASN A 17 17.73 -22.64 21.36
C ASN A 17 17.00 -22.91 20.04
N TRP A 18 15.66 -23.03 20.04
CA TRP A 18 14.87 -23.18 18.81
C TRP A 18 14.72 -21.85 18.04
N ILE A 19 14.75 -20.71 18.74
CA ILE A 19 14.67 -19.38 18.14
C ILE A 19 16.05 -18.92 17.58
N TRP A 20 17.16 -19.43 18.10
CA TRP A 20 18.52 -19.00 17.77
C TRP A 20 19.42 -20.06 17.16
N THR A 21 18.87 -21.16 16.64
CA THR A 21 19.65 -22.12 15.87
C THR A 21 19.87 -21.63 14.46
N ASP A 22 21.12 -21.24 14.25
CA ASP A 22 21.90 -21.30 12.99
C ASP A 22 21.43 -20.51 11.78
N VAL A 23 21.80 -19.25 11.78
CA VAL A 23 22.36 -18.63 10.55
C VAL A 23 23.88 -18.57 10.74
N ARG A 24 24.60 -19.61 10.28
CA ARG A 24 26.04 -19.57 10.12
C ARG A 24 26.36 -18.69 8.92
N TYR A 25 26.90 -17.50 9.20
CA TYR A 25 27.64 -16.77 8.17
C TYR A 25 28.97 -17.48 7.92
N PRO A 26 29.40 -17.69 6.69
CA PRO A 26 30.72 -18.21 6.41
C PRO A 26 31.76 -17.17 6.88
N SER A 27 32.63 -17.59 7.77
CA SER A 27 33.78 -16.81 8.26
C SER A 27 34.76 -16.51 7.13
N VAL A 28 35.05 -15.24 6.93
CA VAL A 28 36.12 -14.76 6.07
C VAL A 28 37.45 -15.13 6.76
N PRO A 29 38.40 -15.79 6.09
CA PRO A 29 39.71 -16.09 6.70
C PRO A 29 40.53 -14.80 6.82
N ASN A 30 40.99 -14.55 8.01
CA ASN A 30 41.98 -13.52 8.34
C ASN A 30 43.38 -14.06 7.91
N HIS A 31 43.98 -13.50 6.88
CA HIS A 31 45.40 -13.69 6.58
C HIS A 31 46.18 -12.41 6.91
N ASN A 32 46.73 -12.36 8.12
CA ASN A 32 47.93 -11.64 8.42
C ASN A 32 49.11 -12.62 8.23
N HIS A 33 50.01 -12.35 7.32
CA HIS A 33 51.45 -12.51 7.52
C HIS A 33 52.24 -11.98 6.28
N VAL A 34 52.97 -10.89 6.57
CA VAL A 34 54.46 -10.77 6.41
C VAL A 34 55.02 -10.63 5.02
N ILE A 35 55.68 -9.50 4.87
CA ILE A 35 56.56 -8.93 3.88
C ILE A 35 57.69 -9.91 3.46
N ALA A 36 57.92 -10.08 2.17
CA ALA A 36 59.27 -10.22 1.56
C ALA A 36 59.19 -9.94 0.06
N ASN A 37 59.94 -8.94 -0.38
CA ASN A 37 60.34 -8.73 -1.76
C ASN A 37 61.55 -9.63 -2.07
N PRO A 38 61.76 -10.23 -3.24
CA PRO A 38 62.60 -9.61 -4.24
C PRO A 38 62.24 -9.87 -5.73
N ALA A 39 62.48 -8.85 -6.48
CA ALA A 39 62.93 -8.70 -7.85
C ALA A 39 63.01 -9.90 -8.84
N ALA A 40 62.58 -9.56 -10.07
CA ALA A 40 63.00 -10.05 -11.40
C ALA A 40 62.39 -11.35 -11.92
N GLN A 41 61.48 -11.21 -12.89
CA GLN A 41 61.68 -11.70 -14.25
C GLN A 41 60.53 -11.23 -15.16
N ALA A 42 60.91 -10.52 -16.21
CA ALA A 42 60.05 -10.10 -17.31
C ALA A 42 59.71 -11.32 -18.20
N SER A 43 58.42 -11.48 -18.53
CA SER A 43 58.01 -12.19 -19.74
C SER A 43 56.66 -11.59 -20.22
N GLU A 44 56.62 -11.35 -21.49
CA GLU A 44 55.63 -10.71 -22.33
C GLU A 44 54.17 -11.11 -22.02
N ILE A 45 53.31 -10.13 -21.80
CA ILE A 45 51.88 -10.32 -21.88
C ILE A 45 51.32 -9.39 -22.98
N ARG A 46 50.77 -10.03 -23.99
CA ARG A 46 50.02 -9.42 -25.10
C ARG A 46 48.88 -8.61 -24.53
N THR A 47 48.82 -7.35 -24.88
CA THR A 47 47.68 -6.43 -24.67
C THR A 47 46.48 -6.89 -25.48
N VAL A 48 45.43 -7.33 -24.79
CA VAL A 48 44.08 -7.39 -25.32
C VAL A 48 43.34 -6.19 -24.73
N SER A 49 43.15 -5.15 -25.53
CA SER A 49 42.31 -4.01 -25.21
C SER A 49 40.83 -4.43 -25.29
N GLY A 50 40.24 -4.73 -24.16
CA GLY A 50 38.82 -4.84 -23.99
C GLY A 50 38.36 -3.76 -23.02
N ASP A 51 37.67 -2.74 -23.52
CA ASP A 51 37.04 -1.70 -22.71
C ASP A 51 36.00 -2.31 -21.76
N ILE A 52 36.40 -2.59 -20.53
CA ILE A 52 35.47 -2.88 -19.45
C ILE A 52 34.87 -1.54 -18.99
N ARG A 53 33.72 -1.18 -19.57
CA ARG A 53 32.88 -0.08 -19.04
C ARG A 53 32.32 -0.52 -17.70
N ILE A 54 32.89 0.00 -16.62
CA ILE A 54 32.31 -0.05 -15.29
C ILE A 54 30.99 0.77 -15.35
N PRO A 55 29.81 0.16 -15.09
CA PRO A 55 28.58 0.94 -15.07
C PRO A 55 28.67 1.94 -13.91
N SER A 56 28.58 3.23 -14.25
CA SER A 56 28.48 4.30 -13.26
C SER A 56 27.29 4.06 -12.34
N PRO A 57 27.40 4.28 -11.02
CA PRO A 57 26.29 4.10 -10.08
C PRO A 57 25.14 5.01 -10.51
N LYS A 58 23.95 4.43 -10.74
CA LYS A 58 22.73 5.18 -11.03
C LYS A 58 22.48 6.15 -9.87
N LYS A 59 22.73 7.44 -10.09
CA LYS A 59 22.38 8.50 -9.13
C LYS A 59 20.88 8.45 -8.92
N ARG A 60 20.45 8.19 -7.67
CA ARG A 60 19.05 8.31 -7.26
C ARG A 60 18.64 9.78 -7.42
N PRO A 61 17.42 10.10 -7.87
CA PRO A 61 16.96 11.47 -7.94
C PRO A 61 17.05 12.11 -6.55
N VAL A 62 17.66 13.27 -6.47
CA VAL A 62 17.77 14.05 -5.23
C VAL A 62 16.37 14.58 -4.92
N GLN A 63 15.75 14.03 -3.88
CA GLN A 63 14.46 14.55 -3.39
C GLN A 63 14.75 15.74 -2.48
N LEU A 64 14.11 16.89 -2.79
CA LEU A 64 14.20 18.11 -2.01
C LEU A 64 13.19 18.05 -0.84
N TYR A 65 13.64 18.46 0.34
CA TYR A 65 12.84 18.54 1.55
C TYR A 65 12.89 19.95 2.12
N ALA A 66 11.88 20.34 2.89
CA ALA A 66 11.90 21.53 3.73
C ALA A 66 11.89 21.13 5.22
N ALA A 67 12.55 21.90 6.04
CA ALA A 67 12.38 21.83 7.49
C ALA A 67 11.01 22.39 7.86
N LEU A 68 10.23 21.62 8.65
CA LEU A 68 8.89 22.01 9.12
C LEU A 68 8.93 22.85 10.39
N PHE A 69 10.02 22.74 11.16
CA PHE A 69 10.21 23.38 12.44
C PHE A 69 11.69 23.72 12.63
N ASP A 70 11.96 24.68 13.50
CA ASP A 70 13.32 24.97 13.94
C ASP A 70 13.85 23.77 14.74
N PHE A 71 15.09 23.36 14.45
CA PHE A 71 15.79 22.32 15.16
C PHE A 71 17.21 22.77 15.43
N GLU A 72 17.60 22.78 16.69
CA GLU A 72 18.94 23.13 17.14
C GLU A 72 19.73 21.84 17.42
N ALA A 73 20.89 21.69 16.77
CA ALA A 73 21.79 20.54 16.94
C ALA A 73 22.26 20.43 18.38
N ARG A 74 22.19 19.22 18.92
CA ARG A 74 22.61 18.88 20.33
C ARG A 74 23.95 18.17 20.36
N SER A 75 24.47 17.80 19.20
CA SER A 75 25.77 17.15 19.00
C SER A 75 26.35 17.52 17.65
N ASP A 76 27.65 17.27 17.45
CA ASP A 76 28.36 17.52 16.19
C ASP A 76 27.84 16.65 15.01
N GLU A 77 27.04 15.59 15.27
CA GLU A 77 26.44 14.75 14.27
C GLU A 77 25.07 15.27 13.80
N GLU A 78 24.45 16.19 14.53
CA GLU A 78 23.16 16.77 14.21
C GLU A 78 23.30 18.06 13.40
N LEU A 79 22.27 18.43 12.64
CA LEU A 79 22.25 19.62 11.79
C LEU A 79 21.23 20.62 12.30
N THR A 80 21.69 21.82 12.67
CA THR A 80 20.80 22.95 13.00
C THR A 80 20.09 23.45 11.75
N VAL A 81 18.73 23.46 11.78
CA VAL A 81 17.88 23.99 10.69
C VAL A 81 16.82 24.92 11.25
N LYS A 82 16.40 25.86 10.40
CA LYS A 82 15.23 26.73 10.64
C LYS A 82 14.07 26.29 9.78
N GLU A 83 12.85 26.56 10.24
CA GLU A 83 11.64 26.36 9.46
C GLU A 83 11.77 26.96 8.04
N GLY A 84 11.47 26.17 7.02
CA GLY A 84 11.60 26.55 5.60
C GLY A 84 12.98 26.32 4.99
N ASP A 85 13.99 25.90 5.74
CA ASP A 85 15.30 25.55 5.17
C ASP A 85 15.16 24.41 4.14
N LYS A 86 15.78 24.61 2.97
CA LYS A 86 15.79 23.59 1.89
C LYS A 86 16.89 22.57 2.15
N LEU A 87 16.52 21.30 2.12
CA LEU A 87 17.36 20.17 2.52
C LEU A 87 17.38 19.11 1.42
N SER A 88 18.52 18.46 1.23
CA SER A 88 18.67 17.22 0.48
C SER A 88 18.80 16.06 1.45
N VAL A 89 17.83 15.17 1.52
CA VAL A 89 17.90 13.95 2.35
C VAL A 89 18.74 12.91 1.62
N ILE A 90 19.85 12.53 2.25
CA ILE A 90 20.82 11.57 1.71
C ILE A 90 20.40 10.16 2.10
N GLU A 91 20.02 9.95 3.38
CA GLU A 91 19.71 8.64 3.93
C GLU A 91 18.71 8.74 5.10
N LYS A 92 17.85 7.73 5.27
CA LYS A 92 17.00 7.58 6.46
C LYS A 92 17.65 6.63 7.46
N ARG A 93 17.88 7.10 8.70
CA ARG A 93 18.47 6.34 9.80
C ARG A 93 17.50 6.25 10.98
N GLY A 94 16.61 5.27 10.95
CA GLY A 94 15.61 5.07 12.00
C GLY A 94 14.63 6.25 12.09
N GLN A 95 14.63 6.97 13.22
CA GLN A 95 13.81 8.16 13.46
C GLN A 95 14.47 9.46 13.00
N TYR A 96 15.66 9.40 12.41
CA TYR A 96 16.41 10.53 11.87
C TYR A 96 16.61 10.40 10.37
N VAL A 97 16.88 11.52 9.72
CA VAL A 97 17.37 11.60 8.34
C VAL A 97 18.72 12.28 8.33
N LEU A 98 19.67 11.71 7.60
CA LEU A 98 20.91 12.42 7.28
C LEU A 98 20.58 13.37 6.13
N ALA A 99 20.63 14.66 6.37
CA ALA A 99 20.29 15.69 5.42
C ALA A 99 21.46 16.67 5.22
N LYS A 100 21.50 17.26 4.04
CA LYS A 100 22.41 18.36 3.69
C LYS A 100 21.61 19.63 3.46
N LYS A 101 22.02 20.71 4.09
CA LYS A 101 21.43 22.04 3.89
C LYS A 101 21.79 22.56 2.49
N LEU A 102 20.80 23.06 1.77
CA LEU A 102 20.98 23.56 0.40
C LEU A 102 21.04 25.09 0.31
N THR A 103 20.75 25.78 1.42
CA THR A 103 20.81 27.25 1.55
C THR A 103 21.69 27.61 2.74
N GLY A 104 22.53 28.61 2.60
CA GLY A 104 23.45 29.06 3.66
C GLY A 104 24.71 28.18 3.77
N SER A 105 25.03 27.72 4.96
CA SER A 105 26.12 26.77 5.19
C SER A 105 25.76 25.40 4.59
N LEU A 106 26.61 24.87 3.71
CA LEU A 106 26.39 23.57 3.03
C LEU A 106 26.70 22.38 3.97
N GLU A 107 26.31 22.48 5.24
CA GLU A 107 26.53 21.49 6.27
C GLU A 107 25.61 20.29 6.12
N SER A 108 26.05 19.16 6.64
CA SER A 108 25.29 17.90 6.64
C SER A 108 25.25 17.34 8.04
N GLY A 109 24.11 16.80 8.46
CA GLY A 109 23.93 16.17 9.74
C GLY A 109 22.56 15.52 9.89
N LEU A 110 22.32 14.95 11.06
CA LEU A 110 21.10 14.26 11.41
C LEU A 110 20.02 15.25 11.85
N ILE A 111 18.80 15.06 11.33
CA ILE A 111 17.59 15.79 11.72
C ILE A 111 16.49 14.76 12.02
N PRO A 112 15.64 14.96 13.04
CA PRO A 112 14.51 14.08 13.27
C PRO A 112 13.61 13.99 12.02
N ALA A 113 13.22 12.78 11.60
CA ALA A 113 12.50 12.55 10.35
C ALA A 113 11.12 13.21 10.29
N ASN A 114 10.53 13.50 11.45
CA ASN A 114 9.26 14.24 11.56
C ASN A 114 9.43 15.78 11.49
N TYR A 115 10.66 16.28 11.43
CA TYR A 115 10.97 17.70 11.26
C TYR A 115 11.19 18.08 9.80
N VAL A 116 11.14 17.13 8.87
CA VAL A 116 11.33 17.39 7.44
C VAL A 116 10.17 16.83 6.63
N ALA A 117 9.68 17.62 5.67
CA ALA A 117 8.71 17.18 4.68
C ALA A 117 9.27 17.29 3.27
N LEU A 118 8.80 16.41 2.38
CA LEU A 118 9.10 16.51 0.95
C LEU A 118 8.60 17.88 0.45
N LEU A 119 9.48 18.68 -0.11
CA LEU A 119 9.07 19.89 -0.78
C LEU A 119 8.18 19.45 -1.95
N GLN A 120 6.89 19.76 -1.87
CA GLN A 120 6.03 19.68 -3.03
C GLN A 120 6.60 20.63 -4.07
N ASP A 121 6.72 20.14 -5.30
CA ASP A 121 7.29 20.84 -6.42
C ASP A 121 6.80 22.30 -6.44
N GLU A 122 7.70 23.26 -6.29
CA GLU A 122 7.43 24.71 -6.25
C GLU A 122 6.61 25.16 -7.48
N PHE A 123 6.68 24.35 -8.53
CA PHE A 123 6.02 24.59 -9.81
C PHE A 123 4.65 23.92 -9.95
N ALA A 124 4.22 23.07 -8.99
CA ALA A 124 2.92 22.40 -9.02
C ALA A 124 1.71 23.37 -9.09
N LYS A 125 1.91 24.64 -8.72
CA LYS A 125 0.93 25.72 -8.83
C LYS A 125 0.68 26.18 -10.28
N HIS A 126 1.62 25.93 -11.18
CA HIS A 126 1.56 26.44 -12.55
C HIS A 126 0.87 25.45 -13.48
N LYS A 127 -0.15 25.90 -14.19
CA LYS A 127 -0.93 25.08 -15.13
C LYS A 127 -0.10 24.44 -16.25
N TRP A 128 1.06 24.99 -16.56
CA TRP A 128 1.98 24.46 -17.56
C TRP A 128 2.96 23.42 -17.02
N TYR A 129 3.01 23.16 -15.71
CA TYR A 129 3.96 22.21 -15.12
C TYR A 129 3.34 20.82 -14.98
N TYR A 130 4.01 19.81 -15.52
CA TYR A 130 3.55 18.42 -15.60
C TYR A 130 4.46 17.42 -14.84
N GLY A 131 5.48 17.95 -14.13
CA GLY A 131 6.34 17.12 -13.30
C GLY A 131 7.12 16.04 -14.08
N ASN A 132 7.20 14.84 -13.50
CA ASN A 132 7.97 13.74 -14.06
C ASN A 132 7.12 12.90 -15.04
N ILE A 133 6.87 13.45 -16.24
CA ILE A 133 6.28 12.70 -17.36
C ILE A 133 7.33 12.44 -18.44
N ASN A 134 7.23 11.28 -19.11
CA ASN A 134 8.15 10.97 -20.21
C ASN A 134 7.78 11.69 -21.52
N ARG A 135 8.70 11.70 -22.46
CA ARG A 135 8.54 12.34 -23.76
C ARG A 135 7.30 11.84 -24.51
N VAL A 136 7.10 10.53 -24.56
CA VAL A 136 5.97 9.92 -25.27
C VAL A 136 4.63 10.36 -24.67
N LYS A 137 4.55 10.44 -23.33
CA LYS A 137 3.34 10.93 -22.64
C LYS A 137 3.13 12.43 -22.93
N ALA A 138 4.17 13.24 -22.93
CA ALA A 138 4.08 14.67 -23.27
C ALA A 138 3.59 14.89 -24.71
N GLU A 139 4.11 14.13 -25.69
CA GLU A 139 3.66 14.16 -27.08
C GLU A 139 2.19 13.76 -27.21
N LYS A 140 1.78 12.65 -26.55
CA LYS A 140 0.38 12.19 -26.54
C LYS A 140 -0.58 13.25 -25.97
N LEU A 141 -0.18 13.91 -24.90
CA LEU A 141 -0.98 14.98 -24.28
C LEU A 141 -1.15 16.17 -25.22
N LEU A 142 -0.06 16.68 -25.81
CA LEU A 142 -0.08 17.84 -26.68
C LEU A 142 -0.78 17.61 -28.03
N LEU A 143 -0.71 16.39 -28.56
CA LEU A 143 -1.40 16.01 -29.81
C LEU A 143 -2.88 15.68 -29.62
N ALA A 144 -3.39 15.64 -28.40
CA ALA A 144 -4.80 15.41 -28.15
C ALA A 144 -5.66 16.54 -28.76
N SER A 145 -6.90 16.19 -29.16
CA SER A 145 -7.80 17.06 -29.96
C SER A 145 -8.17 18.39 -29.29
N GLN A 146 -8.12 18.46 -27.94
CA GLN A 146 -8.40 19.68 -27.21
C GLN A 146 -7.25 20.68 -27.21
N ASN A 147 -6.03 20.28 -27.56
CA ASN A 147 -4.88 21.13 -27.67
C ASN A 147 -4.70 21.63 -29.11
N LYS A 148 -4.27 22.87 -29.25
CA LYS A 148 -4.02 23.54 -30.53
C LYS A 148 -2.52 23.83 -30.70
N ASP A 149 -2.12 24.28 -31.85
CA ASP A 149 -0.76 24.78 -32.05
C ASP A 149 -0.51 25.97 -31.11
N GLY A 150 0.65 25.99 -30.47
CA GLY A 150 0.97 26.89 -29.36
C GLY A 150 0.66 26.35 -27.97
N SER A 151 -0.05 25.20 -27.84
CA SER A 151 -0.19 24.55 -26.56
C SER A 151 1.14 23.97 -26.09
N PHE A 152 1.52 24.20 -24.81
CA PHE A 152 2.81 23.79 -24.27
C PHE A 152 2.73 23.25 -22.85
N LEU A 153 3.73 22.46 -22.45
CA LEU A 153 3.93 22.01 -21.08
C LEU A 153 5.42 22.00 -20.73
N VAL A 154 5.70 22.05 -19.44
CA VAL A 154 7.05 21.90 -18.89
C VAL A 154 7.11 20.64 -18.04
N ARG A 155 8.11 19.81 -18.27
CA ARG A 155 8.34 18.54 -17.58
C ARG A 155 9.79 18.40 -17.13
N ILE A 156 10.05 17.50 -16.20
CA ILE A 156 11.40 17.12 -15.81
C ILE A 156 12.08 16.42 -16.99
N SER A 157 13.35 16.70 -17.23
CA SER A 157 14.13 16.07 -18.30
C SER A 157 14.41 14.59 -17.97
N GLU A 158 14.20 13.68 -18.93
CA GLU A 158 14.49 12.26 -18.77
C GLU A 158 16.00 11.96 -18.69
N SER A 159 16.82 12.77 -19.35
CA SER A 159 18.26 12.59 -19.41
C SER A 159 19.01 13.23 -18.22
N HIS A 160 18.40 14.24 -17.59
CA HIS A 160 19.02 15.02 -16.50
C HIS A 160 17.94 15.38 -15.48
N SER A 161 17.97 14.74 -14.31
CA SER A 161 16.95 14.88 -13.27
C SER A 161 16.80 16.28 -12.66
N ASP A 162 17.80 17.15 -12.86
CA ASP A 162 17.85 18.51 -12.32
C ASP A 162 17.50 19.58 -13.35
N GLU A 163 17.07 19.17 -14.55
CA GLU A 163 16.74 20.03 -15.67
C GLU A 163 15.31 19.82 -16.12
N TYR A 164 14.79 20.81 -16.86
CA TYR A 164 13.43 20.79 -17.37
C TYR A 164 13.42 20.77 -18.91
N THR A 165 12.26 20.45 -19.47
CA THR A 165 12.03 20.47 -20.91
C THR A 165 10.70 21.13 -21.17
N ILE A 166 10.71 22.20 -22.03
CA ILE A 166 9.48 22.73 -22.64
C ILE A 166 9.11 21.81 -23.79
N SER A 167 7.88 21.30 -23.79
CA SER A 167 7.32 20.59 -24.93
C SER A 167 6.16 21.43 -25.48
N VAL A 168 6.13 21.69 -26.77
CA VAL A 168 5.15 22.58 -27.39
C VAL A 168 4.67 22.00 -28.71
N ARG A 169 3.38 22.13 -28.99
CA ARG A 169 2.75 21.73 -30.25
C ARG A 169 2.87 22.88 -31.24
N SER A 170 3.36 22.60 -32.44
CA SER A 170 3.40 23.55 -33.58
C SER A 170 3.30 22.76 -34.88
N ASP A 171 2.48 23.22 -35.84
CA ASP A 171 2.25 22.58 -37.16
C ASP A 171 1.91 21.07 -37.04
N GLY A 172 1.10 20.72 -36.05
CA GLY A 172 0.68 19.31 -35.80
C GLY A 172 1.80 18.42 -35.29
N LYS A 173 2.97 18.94 -34.92
CA LYS A 173 4.10 18.21 -34.34
C LYS A 173 4.43 18.76 -32.96
N VAL A 174 5.21 17.98 -32.19
CA VAL A 174 5.67 18.41 -30.87
C VAL A 174 7.18 18.64 -30.89
N TYR A 175 7.57 19.82 -30.47
CA TYR A 175 8.96 20.28 -30.35
C TYR A 175 9.33 20.26 -28.85
N HIS A 176 10.62 19.98 -28.58
CA HIS A 176 11.14 19.88 -27.22
C HIS A 176 12.37 20.75 -27.05
N PHE A 177 12.34 21.65 -26.07
CA PHE A 177 13.43 22.58 -25.76
C PHE A 177 13.93 22.29 -24.34
N ARG A 178 15.21 21.95 -24.21
CA ARG A 178 15.83 21.70 -22.91
C ARG A 178 16.06 23.03 -22.19
N ILE A 179 15.65 23.08 -20.93
CA ILE A 179 15.97 24.16 -20.01
C ILE A 179 17.13 23.71 -19.16
N GLN A 180 18.26 24.34 -19.29
CA GLN A 180 19.47 24.06 -18.54
C GLN A 180 19.54 24.97 -17.30
N ARG A 181 20.36 24.55 -16.32
CA ARG A 181 20.63 25.34 -15.13
C ARG A 181 22.09 25.73 -15.07
N SER A 182 22.38 27.03 -14.90
CA SER A 182 23.74 27.51 -14.74
C SER A 182 24.33 27.14 -13.39
N THR A 183 25.64 27.29 -13.22
CA THR A 183 26.36 27.04 -11.95
C THR A 183 25.86 27.97 -10.82
N ILE A 184 25.30 29.11 -11.12
CA ILE A 184 24.70 30.06 -10.17
C ILE A 184 23.18 29.82 -9.98
N GLY A 185 22.63 28.73 -10.55
CA GLY A 185 21.23 28.31 -10.37
C GLY A 185 20.22 28.94 -11.32
N ALA A 186 20.62 29.82 -12.25
CA ALA A 186 19.73 30.45 -13.22
C ALA A 186 19.30 29.49 -14.34
N TYR A 187 18.08 29.67 -14.85
CA TYR A 187 17.48 28.86 -15.92
C TYR A 187 17.68 29.47 -17.29
N PHE A 188 18.01 28.68 -18.29
CA PHE A 188 18.15 29.15 -19.67
C PHE A 188 17.85 28.03 -20.70
N VAL A 189 17.35 28.41 -21.87
CA VAL A 189 17.24 27.52 -23.04
C VAL A 189 18.40 27.84 -24.01
N SER A 190 18.82 29.08 -24.09
CA SER A 190 19.96 29.58 -24.87
C SER A 190 20.87 30.37 -23.93
N GLU A 191 22.19 30.23 -24.05
CA GLU A 191 23.19 30.90 -23.21
C GLU A 191 23.13 32.43 -23.27
N LYS A 192 22.39 33.00 -24.27
CA LYS A 192 22.27 34.43 -24.44
C LYS A 192 21.43 35.11 -23.35
N ILE A 193 20.50 34.37 -22.72
CA ILE A 193 19.55 34.95 -21.75
C ILE A 193 19.28 33.91 -20.66
N SER A 194 19.47 34.32 -19.42
CA SER A 194 19.19 33.47 -18.24
C SER A 194 18.20 34.16 -17.30
N PHE A 195 17.45 33.36 -16.54
CA PHE A 195 16.36 33.79 -15.65
C PHE A 195 16.55 33.24 -14.26
N ALA A 196 16.16 34.00 -13.23
CA ALA A 196 16.25 33.56 -11.84
C ALA A 196 15.25 32.46 -11.54
N THR A 197 14.08 32.48 -12.18
CA THR A 197 13.00 31.51 -11.96
C THR A 197 12.51 30.89 -13.27
N LEU A 198 11.98 29.68 -13.18
CA LEU A 198 11.36 28.98 -14.32
C LEU A 198 10.12 29.71 -14.82
N GLY A 199 9.36 30.35 -13.92
CA GLY A 199 8.20 31.18 -14.26
C GLY A 199 8.56 32.40 -15.11
N GLU A 200 9.67 33.11 -14.78
CA GLU A 200 10.19 34.22 -15.58
C GLU A 200 10.62 33.78 -16.98
N LEU A 201 11.31 32.63 -17.07
CA LEU A 201 11.73 32.05 -18.34
C LEU A 201 10.51 31.76 -19.23
N ILE A 202 9.49 31.09 -18.71
CA ILE A 202 8.26 30.79 -19.46
C ILE A 202 7.54 32.07 -19.89
N SER A 203 7.39 33.04 -18.97
CA SER A 203 6.77 34.34 -19.29
C SER A 203 7.51 35.11 -20.37
N TYR A 204 8.85 35.03 -20.39
CA TYR A 204 9.66 35.65 -21.43
C TYR A 204 9.38 35.02 -22.81
N TYR A 205 9.40 33.68 -22.91
CA TYR A 205 9.16 33.02 -24.20
C TYR A 205 7.71 33.12 -24.68
N GLN A 206 6.75 33.28 -23.80
CA GLN A 206 5.37 33.59 -24.17
C GLN A 206 5.25 35.01 -24.81
N ARG A 207 6.02 35.97 -24.30
CA ARG A 207 6.04 37.36 -24.86
C ARG A 207 6.92 37.51 -26.09
N ASN A 208 7.89 36.63 -26.29
CA ASN A 208 8.88 36.68 -27.35
C ASN A 208 8.91 35.38 -28.18
N PRO A 209 7.86 35.09 -28.95
CA PRO A 209 7.69 33.79 -29.63
C PRO A 209 8.80 33.50 -30.63
N ARG A 210 9.38 34.55 -31.28
CA ARG A 210 10.48 34.37 -32.23
C ARG A 210 11.77 33.86 -31.62
N SER A 211 11.92 33.91 -30.28
CA SER A 211 13.14 33.51 -29.60
C SER A 211 13.31 31.97 -29.49
N LEU A 212 12.21 31.21 -29.58
CA LEU A 212 12.22 29.73 -29.63
C LEU A 212 11.95 29.18 -31.03
N GLY A 213 11.50 30.03 -31.97
CA GLY A 213 11.04 29.60 -33.29
C GLY A 213 9.67 28.92 -33.28
N VAL A 214 9.01 28.87 -32.11
CA VAL A 214 7.65 28.35 -31.89
C VAL A 214 6.95 29.23 -30.85
N GLU A 215 5.62 29.28 -30.91
CA GLU A 215 4.83 30.12 -30.01
C GLU A 215 4.38 29.31 -28.77
N LEU A 216 4.55 29.88 -27.58
CA LEU A 216 3.98 29.37 -26.32
C LEU A 216 2.72 30.17 -26.00
N ILE A 217 1.54 29.73 -26.49
CA ILE A 217 0.29 30.49 -26.40
C ILE A 217 -0.41 30.17 -25.08
N GLU A 218 -0.76 28.88 -24.86
CA GLU A 218 -1.51 28.44 -23.70
C GLU A 218 -0.90 27.16 -23.09
N PRO A 219 -0.97 27.01 -21.79
CA PRO A 219 -0.62 25.71 -21.18
C PRO A 219 -1.41 24.61 -21.85
N CYS A 220 -0.74 23.49 -22.15
CA CYS A 220 -1.41 22.25 -22.52
C CYS A 220 -2.64 22.11 -21.61
N ALA A 221 -3.82 21.98 -22.20
CA ALA A 221 -4.99 21.70 -21.42
C ALA A 221 -4.56 20.52 -20.54
N GLN A 222 -4.40 20.78 -19.23
CA GLN A 222 -4.32 19.66 -18.33
C GLN A 222 -5.55 18.86 -18.71
N GLN A 223 -5.37 17.81 -19.50
CA GLN A 223 -6.15 16.67 -19.23
C GLN A 223 -5.85 16.47 -17.74
N ARG A 224 -6.71 17.02 -16.86
CA ARG A 224 -7.18 16.19 -15.76
C ARG A 224 -7.41 14.89 -16.45
N GLU A 225 -6.44 13.96 -16.28
CA GLU A 225 -6.46 12.74 -17.08
C GLU A 225 -7.93 12.46 -17.30
N LEU A 226 -8.47 12.70 -18.53
CA LEU A 226 -9.39 11.76 -19.05
C LEU A 226 -8.55 10.49 -18.94
N PHE A 227 -8.57 9.89 -17.76
CA PHE A 227 -8.49 8.47 -17.61
C PHE A 227 -9.38 8.04 -18.73
N ASP A 228 -8.85 7.47 -19.80
CA ASP A 228 -9.63 6.75 -20.81
C ASP A 228 -10.77 6.21 -20.01
N MET A 229 -12.02 6.76 -20.16
CA MET A 229 -13.07 6.71 -19.15
C MET A 229 -13.04 5.29 -18.64
N GLU A 230 -12.19 5.06 -17.56
CA GLU A 230 -11.98 3.69 -17.13
C GLU A 230 -13.39 3.22 -16.90
N PRO A 231 -13.81 2.07 -17.40
CA PRO A 231 -15.22 1.68 -17.39
C PRO A 231 -15.90 1.90 -16.03
N TRP A 232 -15.08 2.09 -15.00
CA TRP A 232 -15.43 2.32 -13.60
C TRP A 232 -15.64 3.80 -13.20
N GLU A 233 -15.05 4.77 -13.92
CA GLU A 233 -15.18 6.20 -13.53
C GLU A 233 -16.55 6.72 -13.98
N ARG A 234 -17.32 7.24 -13.02
CA ARG A 234 -18.66 7.78 -13.23
C ARG A 234 -18.79 9.19 -12.66
N PRO A 235 -19.65 10.04 -13.29
CA PRO A 235 -20.04 11.30 -12.71
C PRO A 235 -20.75 11.11 -11.37
N ARG A 236 -20.45 11.96 -10.37
CA ARG A 236 -21.03 11.88 -9.04
C ARG A 236 -22.55 12.11 -9.05
N GLU A 237 -23.03 12.88 -10.00
CA GLU A 237 -24.43 13.24 -10.22
C GLU A 237 -25.31 12.03 -10.57
N GLU A 238 -24.70 10.93 -11.03
CA GLU A 238 -25.38 9.66 -11.26
C GLU A 238 -25.83 8.99 -9.94
N PHE A 239 -25.31 9.42 -8.78
CA PHE A 239 -25.55 8.76 -7.49
C PHE A 239 -26.33 9.69 -6.54
N LYS A 240 -27.53 9.25 -6.14
CA LYS A 240 -28.33 9.92 -5.10
C LYS A 240 -28.15 9.21 -3.78
N LEU A 241 -27.53 9.88 -2.81
CA LEU A 241 -27.37 9.37 -1.45
C LEU A 241 -28.75 9.23 -0.79
N HIS A 242 -28.99 8.11 -0.13
CA HIS A 242 -30.27 7.82 0.53
C HIS A 242 -30.14 7.69 2.04
N LYS A 243 -29.34 6.74 2.54
CA LYS A 243 -29.22 6.45 3.97
C LYS A 243 -27.78 6.18 4.36
N LYS A 244 -27.31 6.78 5.45
CA LYS A 244 -26.02 6.43 6.05
C LYS A 244 -26.11 5.04 6.67
N LEU A 245 -25.25 4.11 6.21
CA LEU A 245 -25.18 2.71 6.67
C LEU A 245 -24.20 2.56 7.84
N GLY A 246 -23.17 3.39 7.88
CA GLY A 246 -22.17 3.33 8.94
C GLY A 246 -21.07 4.37 8.76
N GLU A 247 -20.20 4.42 9.77
CA GLU A 247 -18.99 5.22 9.76
C GLU A 247 -17.86 4.35 10.30
N GLY A 248 -16.73 4.32 9.60
CA GLY A 248 -15.56 3.53 9.95
C GLY A 248 -14.28 4.35 9.92
N HIS A 249 -13.17 3.70 10.17
CA HIS A 249 -11.84 4.32 10.18
C HIS A 249 -11.48 5.04 8.87
N PHE A 250 -12.05 4.61 7.75
CA PHE A 250 -11.74 5.13 6.40
C PHE A 250 -12.77 6.14 5.87
N GLY A 251 -13.84 6.45 6.63
CA GLY A 251 -14.87 7.37 6.22
C GLY A 251 -16.30 6.82 6.40
N GLU A 252 -17.23 7.42 5.71
CA GLU A 252 -18.66 7.09 5.80
C GLU A 252 -19.06 6.09 4.71
N VAL A 253 -20.02 5.22 5.03
CA VAL A 253 -20.65 4.31 4.06
C VAL A 253 -22.13 4.66 3.95
N TRP A 254 -22.59 4.84 2.72
CA TRP A 254 -23.96 5.24 2.39
C TRP A 254 -24.64 4.23 1.46
N GLU A 255 -25.92 4.00 1.68
CA GLU A 255 -26.82 3.47 0.65
C GLU A 255 -27.13 4.59 -0.33
N ALA A 256 -27.05 4.31 -1.62
CA ALA A 256 -27.36 5.27 -2.68
C ALA A 256 -28.13 4.59 -3.82
N ILE A 257 -28.76 5.41 -4.64
CA ILE A 257 -29.40 4.98 -5.88
C ILE A 257 -28.52 5.44 -7.04
N TRP A 258 -28.01 4.51 -7.82
CA TRP A 258 -27.40 4.80 -9.12
C TRP A 258 -28.49 5.06 -10.14
N THR A 259 -28.75 6.33 -10.42
CA THR A 259 -29.92 6.77 -11.20
C THR A 259 -29.94 6.24 -12.62
N LYS A 260 -28.77 6.14 -13.26
CA LYS A 260 -28.60 5.65 -14.64
C LYS A 260 -28.95 4.18 -14.77
N GLU A 261 -28.55 3.37 -13.81
CA GLU A 261 -28.78 1.92 -13.79
C GLU A 261 -30.06 1.54 -13.01
N ASN A 262 -30.73 2.51 -12.39
CA ASN A 262 -31.86 2.33 -11.45
C ASN A 262 -31.58 1.24 -10.41
N LYS A 263 -30.38 1.24 -9.84
CA LYS A 263 -29.87 0.20 -8.95
C LYS A 263 -29.48 0.79 -7.59
N LYS A 264 -29.81 0.08 -6.51
CA LYS A 264 -29.26 0.40 -5.18
C LYS A 264 -27.80 -0.05 -5.10
N VAL A 265 -26.96 0.81 -4.55
CA VAL A 265 -25.52 0.62 -4.39
C VAL A 265 -25.05 1.04 -3.02
N ALA A 266 -23.91 0.57 -2.59
CA ALA A 266 -23.19 1.09 -1.43
C ALA A 266 -22.08 2.04 -1.88
N ILE A 267 -21.93 3.18 -1.21
CA ILE A 267 -20.90 4.17 -1.49
C ILE A 267 -20.05 4.36 -0.23
N LYS A 268 -18.78 4.01 -0.33
CA LYS A 268 -17.77 4.33 0.68
C LYS A 268 -17.15 5.67 0.31
N MET A 269 -17.31 6.65 1.19
CA MET A 269 -16.75 8.00 1.03
C MET A 269 -15.43 8.09 1.77
N LEU A 270 -14.39 8.54 1.09
CA LEU A 270 -13.04 8.67 1.65
C LEU A 270 -12.68 10.15 1.74
N LYS A 271 -12.31 10.61 2.93
CA LYS A 271 -11.76 11.95 3.15
C LYS A 271 -10.27 11.97 2.80
N GLN A 272 -9.83 13.00 2.10
CA GLN A 272 -8.45 13.12 1.58
C GLN A 272 -7.39 13.25 2.69
N GLU A 273 -7.77 13.78 3.86
CA GLU A 273 -6.85 14.04 4.97
C GLU A 273 -6.26 12.78 5.63
N ASP A 274 -6.96 11.64 5.51
CA ASP A 274 -6.59 10.40 6.21
C ASP A 274 -5.93 9.34 5.31
N THR A 275 -5.86 9.55 4.00
CA THR A 275 -5.46 8.50 3.08
C THR A 275 -4.18 8.89 2.35
N LYS A 276 -3.12 8.15 2.61
CA LYS A 276 -1.97 8.14 1.72
C LYS A 276 -2.48 7.73 0.35
N GLN A 277 -2.49 8.67 -0.57
CA GLN A 277 -3.04 8.54 -1.93
C GLN A 277 -2.59 7.26 -2.64
N ASP A 278 -1.37 6.80 -2.36
CA ASP A 278 -0.80 5.54 -2.87
C ASP A 278 -1.48 4.27 -2.31
N GLU A 279 -1.96 4.28 -1.07
CA GLU A 279 -2.64 3.11 -0.47
C GLU A 279 -4.05 2.98 -1.05
N PHE A 280 -4.72 4.09 -1.26
CA PHE A 280 -6.02 4.16 -1.91
C PHE A 280 -5.99 3.65 -3.36
N VAL A 281 -5.04 4.15 -4.17
CA VAL A 281 -4.88 3.71 -5.57
C VAL A 281 -4.65 2.20 -5.66
N LYS A 282 -3.87 1.64 -4.73
CA LYS A 282 -3.63 0.19 -4.66
C LYS A 282 -4.88 -0.61 -4.28
N GLU A 283 -5.69 -0.11 -3.33
CA GLU A 283 -6.96 -0.75 -2.94
C GLU A 283 -7.92 -0.82 -4.13
N VAL A 284 -8.07 0.29 -4.82
CA VAL A 284 -8.94 0.37 -5.99
C VAL A 284 -8.46 -0.53 -7.13
N GLN A 285 -7.15 -0.55 -7.40
CA GLN A 285 -6.59 -1.45 -8.43
C GLN A 285 -6.81 -2.92 -8.07
N ALA A 286 -6.69 -3.29 -6.79
CA ALA A 286 -7.01 -4.63 -6.33
C ALA A 286 -8.49 -4.96 -6.56
N LEU A 287 -9.40 -4.08 -6.15
CA LEU A 287 -10.85 -4.26 -6.36
C LEU A 287 -11.23 -4.38 -7.84
N LYS A 288 -10.56 -3.63 -8.73
CA LYS A 288 -10.80 -3.70 -10.18
C LYS A 288 -10.43 -5.06 -10.79
N SER A 289 -9.43 -5.73 -10.23
CA SER A 289 -8.90 -7.01 -10.75
C SER A 289 -9.58 -8.25 -10.16
N LEU A 290 -10.35 -8.10 -9.06
CA LEU A 290 -10.95 -9.21 -8.32
C LEU A 290 -12.40 -9.41 -8.71
N HIS A 291 -12.69 -10.51 -9.44
CA HIS A 291 -14.04 -10.88 -9.87
C HIS A 291 -14.36 -12.28 -9.35
N HIS A 292 -15.16 -12.35 -8.30
CA HIS A 292 -15.62 -13.62 -7.74
C HIS A 292 -16.98 -13.43 -7.05
N PRO A 293 -17.93 -14.38 -7.15
CA PRO A 293 -19.26 -14.26 -6.56
C PRO A 293 -19.27 -14.11 -5.03
N ARG A 294 -18.17 -14.49 -4.36
CA ARG A 294 -18.01 -14.37 -2.91
C ARG A 294 -17.09 -13.21 -2.48
N LEU A 295 -16.76 -12.31 -3.40
CA LEU A 295 -16.06 -11.06 -3.09
C LEU A 295 -16.96 -9.87 -3.45
N ILE A 296 -16.87 -8.80 -2.67
CA ILE A 296 -17.62 -7.57 -2.97
C ILE A 296 -17.15 -6.98 -4.30
N GLN A 297 -18.10 -6.68 -5.19
CA GLN A 297 -17.81 -6.18 -6.52
C GLN A 297 -17.77 -4.66 -6.54
N LEU A 298 -16.67 -4.10 -7.07
CA LEU A 298 -16.60 -2.70 -7.46
C LEU A 298 -17.50 -2.48 -8.68
N LEU A 299 -18.37 -1.49 -8.62
CA LEU A 299 -19.29 -1.10 -9.70
C LEU A 299 -18.86 0.18 -10.40
N ALA A 300 -18.42 1.18 -9.62
CA ALA A 300 -18.00 2.46 -10.13
C ALA A 300 -17.10 3.19 -9.14
N MET A 301 -16.51 4.27 -9.61
CA MET A 301 -15.76 5.24 -8.80
C MET A 301 -16.15 6.66 -9.21
N CYS A 302 -16.07 7.59 -8.25
CA CYS A 302 -16.09 9.01 -8.53
C CYS A 302 -14.83 9.62 -7.89
N SER A 303 -13.76 9.68 -8.66
CA SER A 303 -12.47 10.23 -8.20
C SER A 303 -12.38 11.74 -8.40
N ARG A 304 -13.28 12.32 -9.20
CA ARG A 304 -13.34 13.76 -9.45
C ARG A 304 -14.10 14.47 -8.34
N GLY A 305 -13.37 15.27 -7.56
CA GLY A 305 -13.90 16.01 -6.40
C GLY A 305 -13.93 15.17 -5.12
N GLU A 306 -14.13 15.86 -3.99
CA GLU A 306 -14.12 15.28 -2.64
C GLU A 306 -15.51 15.22 -2.02
N PRO A 307 -15.74 14.23 -1.13
CA PRO A 307 -14.95 13.03 -0.87
C PRO A 307 -14.94 12.08 -2.07
N VAL A 308 -13.89 11.25 -2.24
CA VAL A 308 -13.87 10.22 -3.29
C VAL A 308 -14.91 9.15 -2.99
N TYR A 309 -15.66 8.70 -4.03
CA TYR A 309 -16.64 7.62 -3.90
C TYR A 309 -16.08 6.31 -4.45
N ILE A 310 -16.12 5.26 -3.64
CA ILE A 310 -16.00 3.87 -4.07
C ILE A 310 -17.41 3.29 -4.08
N VAL A 311 -17.91 2.94 -5.25
CA VAL A 311 -19.27 2.42 -5.44
C VAL A 311 -19.20 0.91 -5.60
N THR A 312 -19.88 0.18 -4.71
CA THR A 312 -19.95 -1.27 -4.72
C THR A 312 -21.40 -1.75 -4.78
N GLU A 313 -21.58 -3.03 -5.02
CA GLU A 313 -22.88 -3.65 -4.81
C GLU A 313 -23.35 -3.46 -3.36
N LEU A 314 -24.67 -3.33 -3.17
CA LEU A 314 -25.29 -3.20 -1.85
C LEU A 314 -25.65 -4.60 -1.33
N MET A 315 -25.20 -4.92 -0.13
CA MET A 315 -25.54 -6.15 0.58
C MET A 315 -26.64 -5.83 1.62
N SER A 316 -27.84 -6.35 1.41
CA SER A 316 -29.09 -5.91 2.09
C SER A 316 -29.09 -6.13 3.60
N LYS A 317 -28.38 -7.14 4.10
CA LYS A 317 -28.34 -7.48 5.55
C LYS A 317 -27.15 -6.84 6.29
N GLY A 318 -26.28 -6.09 5.59
CA GLY A 318 -25.12 -5.43 6.17
C GLY A 318 -23.99 -6.37 6.55
N SER A 319 -23.21 -6.05 7.59
CA SER A 319 -22.09 -6.91 8.01
C SER A 319 -22.57 -8.19 8.71
N LEU A 320 -21.84 -9.28 8.52
CA LEU A 320 -22.10 -10.57 9.19
C LEU A 320 -22.12 -10.39 10.71
N LYS A 321 -21.21 -9.58 11.27
CA LYS A 321 -21.19 -9.27 12.71
C LYS A 321 -22.52 -8.69 13.18
N SER A 322 -23.05 -7.68 12.52
CA SER A 322 -24.32 -7.06 12.87
C SER A 322 -25.49 -8.00 12.62
N TYR A 323 -25.46 -8.75 11.52
CA TYR A 323 -26.53 -9.67 11.14
C TYR A 323 -26.69 -10.82 12.13
N ILE A 324 -25.60 -11.51 12.51
CA ILE A 324 -25.68 -12.63 13.50
C ILE A 324 -26.10 -12.16 14.90
N ALA A 325 -25.90 -10.87 15.23
CA ALA A 325 -26.35 -10.26 16.47
C ALA A 325 -27.81 -9.80 16.42
N SER A 326 -28.41 -9.65 15.23
CA SER A 326 -29.79 -9.21 15.04
C SER A 326 -30.80 -10.30 15.42
N ALA A 327 -32.09 -9.93 15.56
CA ALA A 327 -33.17 -10.87 15.80
C ALA A 327 -33.27 -11.96 14.72
N GLU A 328 -33.11 -11.59 13.43
CA GLU A 328 -33.06 -12.54 12.31
C GLU A 328 -31.85 -13.48 12.41
N GLY A 329 -30.70 -12.97 12.79
CA GLY A 329 -29.48 -13.77 12.93
C GLY A 329 -29.51 -14.74 14.10
N GLN A 330 -30.25 -14.42 15.18
CA GLN A 330 -30.34 -15.30 16.37
C GLN A 330 -31.13 -16.60 16.10
N VAL A 331 -32.02 -16.62 15.11
CA VAL A 331 -32.79 -17.82 14.74
C VAL A 331 -32.07 -18.72 13.71
N LEU A 332 -30.93 -18.27 13.19
CA LEU A 332 -30.15 -19.09 12.27
C LEU A 332 -29.72 -20.41 12.95
N THR A 333 -29.82 -21.51 12.25
CA THR A 333 -29.31 -22.80 12.70
C THR A 333 -27.79 -22.90 12.48
N SER A 334 -27.15 -23.91 13.09
CA SER A 334 -25.74 -24.19 12.80
C SER A 334 -25.51 -24.51 11.30
N ALA A 335 -26.49 -25.13 10.62
CA ALA A 335 -26.42 -25.38 9.19
C ALA A 335 -26.32 -24.09 8.38
N HIS A 336 -27.15 -23.07 8.69
CA HIS A 336 -27.08 -21.77 8.05
C HIS A 336 -25.70 -21.10 8.25
N LEU A 337 -25.14 -21.15 9.47
CA LEU A 337 -23.83 -20.59 9.74
C LEU A 337 -22.70 -21.32 9.01
N ILE A 338 -22.80 -22.67 8.91
CA ILE A 338 -21.83 -23.48 8.17
C ILE A 338 -21.88 -23.13 6.69
N TYR A 339 -23.09 -23.00 6.09
CA TYR A 339 -23.27 -22.56 4.72
C TYR A 339 -22.64 -21.19 4.46
N MET A 340 -22.88 -20.22 5.35
CA MET A 340 -22.25 -18.88 5.26
C MET A 340 -20.72 -18.96 5.36
N GLY A 341 -20.20 -19.78 6.29
CA GLY A 341 -18.76 -20.01 6.45
C GLY A 341 -18.11 -20.65 5.22
N SER A 342 -18.80 -21.61 4.57
CA SER A 342 -18.35 -22.23 3.33
C SER A 342 -18.19 -21.21 2.20
N GLN A 343 -19.15 -20.28 2.05
CA GLN A 343 -19.06 -19.22 1.06
C GLN A 343 -17.87 -18.27 1.29
N VAL A 344 -17.59 -17.93 2.55
CA VAL A 344 -16.42 -17.11 2.89
C VAL A 344 -15.13 -17.85 2.54
N ALA A 345 -15.05 -19.15 2.85
CA ALA A 345 -13.88 -19.97 2.50
C ALA A 345 -13.68 -20.06 0.98
N ASP A 346 -14.75 -20.13 0.18
CA ASP A 346 -14.72 -20.07 -1.30
C ASP A 346 -14.13 -18.75 -1.82
N GLY A 347 -14.58 -17.62 -1.28
CA GLY A 347 -14.02 -16.31 -1.62
C GLY A 347 -12.54 -16.18 -1.24
N MET A 348 -12.16 -16.72 -0.09
CA MET A 348 -10.77 -16.72 0.38
C MET A 348 -9.88 -17.69 -0.39
N ALA A 349 -10.41 -18.82 -0.89
CA ALA A 349 -9.69 -19.72 -1.80
C ALA A 349 -9.31 -19.01 -3.10
N TYR A 350 -10.22 -18.23 -3.67
CA TYR A 350 -9.93 -17.40 -4.84
C TYR A 350 -8.79 -16.38 -4.58
N LEU A 351 -8.72 -15.79 -3.37
CA LEU A 351 -7.62 -14.91 -2.99
C LEU A 351 -6.31 -15.69 -2.78
N GLU A 352 -6.37 -16.87 -2.16
CA GLU A 352 -5.23 -17.79 -2.00
C GLU A 352 -4.58 -18.13 -3.33
N ASP A 353 -5.35 -18.50 -4.37
CA ASP A 353 -4.86 -18.80 -5.71
C ASP A 353 -4.12 -17.62 -6.38
N ARG A 354 -4.43 -16.40 -5.97
CA ARG A 354 -3.81 -15.18 -6.49
C ARG A 354 -2.71 -14.62 -5.60
N ASN A 355 -2.34 -15.36 -4.55
CA ASN A 355 -1.36 -14.91 -3.56
C ASN A 355 -1.74 -13.55 -2.94
N ILE A 356 -3.03 -13.32 -2.69
CA ILE A 356 -3.53 -12.12 -2.03
C ILE A 356 -3.84 -12.44 -0.58
N VAL A 357 -3.24 -11.67 0.33
CA VAL A 357 -3.49 -11.74 1.77
C VAL A 357 -4.44 -10.62 2.17
N HIS A 358 -5.54 -10.98 2.84
CA HIS A 358 -6.57 -10.04 3.26
C HIS A 358 -6.14 -9.19 4.47
N ARG A 359 -5.53 -9.82 5.48
CA ARG A 359 -4.97 -9.26 6.72
C ARG A 359 -5.99 -8.72 7.74
N ASP A 360 -7.26 -8.62 7.39
CA ASP A 360 -8.34 -8.19 8.30
C ASP A 360 -9.61 -9.03 8.12
N LEU A 361 -9.47 -10.35 8.01
CA LEU A 361 -10.60 -11.26 7.90
C LEU A 361 -11.30 -11.40 9.26
N ALA A 362 -12.55 -10.91 9.35
CA ALA A 362 -13.38 -10.89 10.55
C ALA A 362 -14.85 -10.72 10.16
N ALA A 363 -15.78 -11.04 11.06
CA ALA A 363 -17.23 -10.94 10.80
C ALA A 363 -17.69 -9.52 10.41
N ARG A 364 -16.96 -8.47 10.83
CA ARG A 364 -17.24 -7.09 10.43
C ARG A 364 -16.98 -6.81 8.94
N ASN A 365 -16.06 -7.56 8.31
CA ASN A 365 -15.63 -7.41 6.91
C ASN A 365 -16.26 -8.47 5.98
N ILE A 366 -17.23 -9.24 6.47
CA ILE A 366 -18.09 -10.09 5.64
C ILE A 366 -19.44 -9.41 5.53
N LEU A 367 -19.92 -9.22 4.32
CA LEU A 367 -21.22 -8.65 4.04
C LEU A 367 -22.22 -9.73 3.67
N VAL A 368 -23.47 -9.55 4.10
CA VAL A 368 -24.57 -10.52 3.93
C VAL A 368 -25.65 -9.89 3.06
N GLY A 369 -26.06 -10.60 2.03
CA GLY A 369 -27.16 -10.26 1.16
C GLY A 369 -28.39 -11.14 1.41
N ASP A 370 -29.32 -11.11 0.48
CA ASP A 370 -30.48 -11.99 0.48
C ASP A 370 -30.05 -13.45 0.34
N ASP A 371 -30.88 -14.38 0.78
CA ASP A 371 -30.64 -15.83 0.74
C ASP A 371 -29.34 -16.26 1.43
N LEU A 372 -28.90 -15.51 2.44
CA LEU A 372 -27.66 -15.72 3.21
C LEU A 372 -26.39 -15.71 2.33
N VAL A 373 -26.44 -15.00 1.19
CA VAL A 373 -25.25 -14.82 0.37
C VAL A 373 -24.21 -14.02 1.15
N CYS A 374 -22.99 -14.56 1.27
CA CYS A 374 -21.88 -13.92 1.95
C CYS A 374 -20.81 -13.49 0.95
N LYS A 375 -20.26 -12.27 1.16
CA LYS A 375 -19.16 -11.74 0.38
C LYS A 375 -18.09 -11.14 1.27
N VAL A 376 -16.83 -11.46 0.96
CA VAL A 376 -15.67 -10.85 1.62
C VAL A 376 -15.52 -9.42 1.11
N ALA A 377 -15.32 -8.49 2.02
CA ALA A 377 -15.23 -7.06 1.76
C ALA A 377 -14.07 -6.42 2.53
N ASP A 378 -13.86 -5.13 2.31
CA ASP A 378 -12.83 -4.29 2.96
C ASP A 378 -11.38 -4.74 2.68
N PHE A 379 -10.98 -4.56 1.42
CA PHE A 379 -9.64 -4.86 0.92
C PHE A 379 -8.59 -3.78 1.26
N GLY A 380 -8.92 -2.82 2.13
CA GLY A 380 -8.03 -1.70 2.46
C GLY A 380 -6.67 -2.10 3.02
N LEU A 381 -6.59 -3.29 3.63
CA LEU A 381 -5.35 -3.89 4.09
C LEU A 381 -4.84 -5.01 3.17
N ALA A 382 -5.60 -5.45 2.16
CA ALA A 382 -5.19 -6.54 1.28
C ALA A 382 -3.90 -6.23 0.51
N ARG A 383 -3.06 -7.23 0.29
CA ARG A 383 -1.78 -7.09 -0.42
C ARG A 383 -1.50 -8.31 -1.28
N ILE A 384 -1.00 -8.06 -2.49
CA ILE A 384 -0.42 -9.11 -3.34
C ILE A 384 0.98 -9.41 -2.81
N ILE A 385 1.27 -10.68 -2.51
CA ILE A 385 2.56 -11.14 -2.00
C ILE A 385 3.35 -11.81 -3.10
N LYS A 386 4.62 -11.39 -3.29
CA LYS A 386 5.53 -12.01 -4.28
C LYS A 386 6.23 -13.25 -3.73
N ASP A 387 6.54 -13.28 -2.42
CA ASP A 387 7.36 -14.30 -1.76
C ASP A 387 6.62 -15.05 -0.64
N ASN A 388 5.30 -15.27 -0.80
CA ASN A 388 4.41 -15.95 0.16
C ASN A 388 4.33 -15.30 1.56
N VAL A 389 5.04 -14.22 1.83
CA VAL A 389 5.02 -13.48 3.09
C VAL A 389 5.11 -11.98 2.84
N TYR A 390 4.23 -11.21 3.48
CA TYR A 390 4.27 -9.76 3.50
C TYR A 390 4.75 -9.26 4.87
N THR A 391 5.73 -8.38 4.89
CA THR A 391 6.18 -7.72 6.12
C THR A 391 5.58 -6.31 6.19
N ALA A 392 4.73 -6.06 7.19
CA ALA A 392 4.08 -4.77 7.40
C ALA A 392 5.02 -3.75 8.06
N SER A 393 4.71 -2.46 7.93
CA SER A 393 5.40 -1.39 8.67
C SER A 393 5.07 -1.47 10.17
N ARG A 394 6.04 -1.13 11.04
CA ARG A 394 5.87 -1.15 12.51
C ARG A 394 4.72 -0.30 13.05
N ASN A 395 4.22 0.67 12.27
CA ASN A 395 3.13 1.56 12.68
C ASN A 395 1.73 1.11 12.21
N THR A 396 1.61 -0.07 11.58
CA THR A 396 0.31 -0.56 11.11
C THR A 396 -0.51 -1.02 12.31
N LYS A 397 -1.71 -0.43 12.52
CA LYS A 397 -2.66 -0.91 13.54
C LYS A 397 -3.18 -2.28 13.12
N ILE A 398 -2.89 -3.31 13.92
CA ILE A 398 -3.26 -4.70 13.66
C ILE A 398 -4.40 -5.09 14.59
N PRO A 399 -5.47 -5.76 14.08
CA PRO A 399 -6.54 -6.30 14.90
C PRO A 399 -6.10 -7.59 15.62
N VAL A 400 -5.30 -7.45 16.68
CA VAL A 400 -4.57 -8.53 17.37
C VAL A 400 -5.42 -9.77 17.65
N ARG A 401 -6.69 -9.59 18.07
CA ARG A 401 -7.59 -10.71 18.44
C ARG A 401 -7.95 -11.63 17.27
N TRP A 402 -7.82 -11.18 16.03
CA TRP A 402 -8.06 -11.96 14.80
C TRP A 402 -6.78 -12.40 14.12
N THR A 403 -5.66 -11.81 14.51
CA THR A 403 -4.38 -11.97 13.80
C THR A 403 -3.59 -13.15 14.37
N ALA A 404 -3.01 -13.95 13.49
CA ALA A 404 -2.12 -15.04 13.86
C ALA A 404 -0.91 -14.54 14.66
N PRO A 405 -0.39 -15.32 15.66
CA PRO A 405 0.71 -14.89 16.50
C PRO A 405 1.95 -14.42 15.73
N GLU A 406 2.36 -15.14 14.67
CA GLU A 406 3.50 -14.78 13.82
C GLU A 406 3.27 -13.46 13.07
N ALA A 407 2.03 -13.18 12.69
CA ALA A 407 1.68 -11.93 12.00
C ALA A 407 1.58 -10.76 13.00
N ALA A 408 1.06 -10.99 14.20
CA ALA A 408 0.93 -9.95 15.22
C ALA A 408 2.28 -9.56 15.84
N ILE A 409 3.18 -10.54 16.07
CA ILE A 409 4.48 -10.32 16.73
C ILE A 409 5.54 -9.87 15.71
N TYR A 410 5.66 -10.58 14.59
CA TYR A 410 6.73 -10.37 13.60
C TYR A 410 6.27 -9.57 12.37
N GLN A 411 4.98 -9.19 12.33
CA GLN A 411 4.35 -8.50 11.20
C GLN A 411 4.48 -9.25 9.86
N ARG A 412 4.63 -10.56 9.90
CA ARG A 412 4.79 -11.45 8.74
C ARG A 412 3.43 -12.05 8.39
N PHE A 413 2.76 -11.43 7.43
CA PHE A 413 1.45 -11.87 6.94
C PHE A 413 1.59 -12.83 5.77
N SER A 414 0.79 -13.88 5.77
CA SER A 414 0.68 -14.86 4.69
C SER A 414 -0.76 -15.33 4.57
N VAL A 415 -1.09 -16.09 3.54
CA VAL A 415 -2.40 -16.77 3.43
C VAL A 415 -2.69 -17.61 4.68
N LYS A 416 -1.67 -18.22 5.29
CA LYS A 416 -1.82 -19.01 6.52
C LYS A 416 -2.15 -18.17 7.76
N SER A 417 -1.82 -16.88 7.76
CA SER A 417 -2.31 -15.95 8.78
C SER A 417 -3.79 -15.59 8.58
N ASP A 418 -4.28 -15.53 7.33
CA ASP A 418 -5.72 -15.37 7.05
C ASP A 418 -6.50 -16.64 7.42
N VAL A 419 -5.93 -17.85 7.28
CA VAL A 419 -6.53 -19.09 7.77
C VAL A 419 -6.74 -19.05 9.28
N TRP A 420 -5.78 -18.53 10.04
CA TRP A 420 -5.98 -18.32 11.49
C TRP A 420 -7.16 -17.37 11.75
N SER A 421 -7.20 -16.23 11.04
CA SER A 421 -8.29 -15.25 11.15
C SER A 421 -9.64 -15.86 10.79
N PHE A 422 -9.69 -16.76 9.81
CA PHE A 422 -10.88 -17.52 9.45
C PHE A 422 -11.38 -18.43 10.59
N GLY A 423 -10.47 -19.07 11.32
CA GLY A 423 -10.83 -19.81 12.54
C GLY A 423 -11.50 -18.92 13.60
N VAL A 424 -10.98 -17.68 13.77
CA VAL A 424 -11.59 -16.70 14.69
C VAL A 424 -12.94 -16.21 14.15
N LEU A 425 -13.10 -16.03 12.85
CA LEU A 425 -14.37 -15.71 12.21
C LEU A 425 -15.42 -16.82 12.45
N LEU A 426 -15.05 -18.08 12.29
CA LEU A 426 -15.94 -19.21 12.62
C LEU A 426 -16.35 -19.19 14.11
N TYR A 427 -15.45 -18.81 15.01
CA TYR A 427 -15.77 -18.60 16.42
C TYR A 427 -16.78 -17.46 16.60
N GLU A 428 -16.61 -16.30 15.94
CA GLU A 428 -17.59 -15.21 15.99
C GLU A 428 -18.97 -15.68 15.53
N MET A 429 -19.03 -16.44 14.44
CA MET A 429 -20.28 -16.98 13.90
C MET A 429 -20.95 -17.94 14.88
N MET A 430 -20.24 -18.94 15.36
CA MET A 430 -20.79 -19.97 16.25
C MET A 430 -21.10 -19.46 17.65
N SER A 431 -20.40 -18.42 18.12
CA SER A 431 -20.68 -17.74 19.39
C SER A 431 -21.73 -16.65 19.30
N ARG A 432 -22.35 -16.44 18.11
CA ARG A 432 -23.36 -15.38 17.87
C ARG A 432 -22.84 -13.97 18.08
N GLY A 433 -21.63 -13.71 17.60
CA GLY A 433 -21.02 -12.38 17.60
C GLY A 433 -20.31 -11.99 18.89
N LYS A 434 -20.03 -12.97 19.79
CA LYS A 434 -19.23 -12.68 20.98
C LYS A 434 -17.83 -12.20 20.59
N MET A 435 -17.32 -11.25 21.36
CA MET A 435 -15.98 -10.74 21.17
C MET A 435 -14.94 -11.84 21.46
N PRO A 436 -14.01 -12.13 20.54
CA PRO A 436 -12.92 -13.05 20.84
C PRO A 436 -12.06 -12.53 21.98
N TYR A 437 -11.67 -13.43 22.92
CA TYR A 437 -10.84 -13.08 24.10
C TYR A 437 -11.41 -11.92 24.92
N GLU A 438 -12.73 -11.94 25.17
CA GLU A 438 -13.42 -10.89 25.91
C GLU A 438 -12.75 -10.61 27.27
N GLY A 439 -12.65 -9.34 27.66
CA GLY A 439 -12.03 -8.90 28.90
C GLY A 439 -10.50 -8.88 28.92
N LYS A 440 -9.81 -9.31 27.84
CA LYS A 440 -8.33 -9.32 27.76
C LYS A 440 -7.80 -8.16 26.92
N SER A 441 -6.68 -7.60 27.32
CA SER A 441 -5.91 -6.65 26.51
C SER A 441 -5.22 -7.34 25.33
N ASN A 442 -4.78 -6.59 24.32
CA ASN A 442 -4.03 -7.16 23.18
C ASN A 442 -2.76 -7.88 23.61
N LYS A 443 -2.06 -7.37 24.64
CA LYS A 443 -0.86 -8.00 25.20
C LYS A 443 -1.20 -9.34 25.83
N GLU A 444 -2.20 -9.39 26.71
CA GLU A 444 -2.64 -10.64 27.36
C GLU A 444 -3.10 -11.69 26.32
N VAL A 445 -3.72 -11.26 25.21
CA VAL A 445 -4.09 -12.19 24.12
C VAL A 445 -2.84 -12.83 23.53
N LEU A 446 -1.80 -12.07 23.24
CA LEU A 446 -0.55 -12.63 22.70
C LEU A 446 0.14 -13.55 23.70
N ASP A 447 0.16 -13.19 24.99
CA ASP A 447 0.79 -13.98 26.04
C ASP A 447 0.11 -15.36 26.18
N ILE A 448 -1.24 -15.41 26.22
CA ILE A 448 -1.98 -16.67 26.32
C ILE A 448 -1.88 -17.51 25.04
N LEU A 449 -1.85 -16.89 23.85
CA LEU A 449 -1.65 -17.62 22.60
C LEU A 449 -0.27 -18.28 22.54
N SER A 450 0.75 -17.59 23.04
CA SER A 450 2.12 -18.11 23.14
C SER A 450 2.23 -19.29 24.11
N SER A 451 1.39 -19.33 25.17
CA SER A 451 1.29 -20.47 26.09
C SER A 451 0.48 -21.66 25.54
N GLY A 452 -0.01 -21.57 24.29
CA GLY A 452 -0.78 -22.63 23.65
C GLY A 452 -2.29 -22.56 23.88
N PHE A 453 -2.81 -21.53 24.57
CA PHE A 453 -4.25 -21.35 24.74
C PHE A 453 -4.97 -21.14 23.40
N ARG A 454 -6.16 -21.69 23.28
CA ARG A 454 -7.08 -21.45 22.16
C ARG A 454 -8.47 -21.11 22.72
N LEU A 455 -9.28 -20.41 21.92
CA LEU A 455 -10.66 -20.11 22.29
C LEU A 455 -11.44 -21.40 22.55
N PRO A 456 -12.25 -21.46 23.62
CA PRO A 456 -13.05 -22.64 23.93
C PRO A 456 -14.15 -22.87 22.90
N CYS A 457 -14.65 -24.09 22.82
CA CYS A 457 -15.78 -24.44 21.94
C CYS A 457 -17.01 -23.59 22.31
N PRO A 458 -17.59 -22.80 21.35
CA PRO A 458 -18.79 -22.07 21.62
C PRO A 458 -19.97 -22.98 21.96
N THR A 459 -20.86 -22.55 22.86
CA THR A 459 -22.09 -23.28 23.22
C THR A 459 -22.89 -23.57 21.94
N ARG A 460 -23.32 -24.83 21.77
CA ARG A 460 -24.05 -25.30 20.57
C ARG A 460 -23.22 -25.34 19.27
N CYS A 461 -21.91 -25.16 19.33
CA CYS A 461 -21.06 -25.37 18.17
C CYS A 461 -20.89 -26.88 17.92
N PRO A 462 -21.16 -27.38 16.69
CA PRO A 462 -20.88 -28.76 16.34
C PRO A 462 -19.39 -29.09 16.50
N GLN A 463 -19.08 -30.27 17.05
CA GLN A 463 -17.71 -30.65 17.38
C GLN A 463 -16.79 -30.74 16.16
N ASN A 464 -17.33 -31.08 14.97
CA ASN A 464 -16.61 -31.10 13.73
C ASN A 464 -16.21 -29.69 13.26
N ILE A 465 -17.05 -28.66 13.53
CA ILE A 465 -16.72 -27.25 13.23
C ILE A 465 -15.66 -26.73 14.20
N TYR A 466 -15.77 -27.09 15.48
CA TYR A 466 -14.73 -26.71 16.44
C TYR A 466 -13.36 -27.33 16.10
N ARG A 467 -13.35 -28.56 15.57
CA ARG A 467 -12.11 -29.18 15.07
C ARG A 467 -11.49 -28.37 13.93
N ILE A 468 -12.31 -27.91 12.96
CA ILE A 468 -11.84 -27.02 11.88
C ILE A 468 -11.23 -25.73 12.45
N MET A 469 -11.85 -25.12 13.48
CA MET A 469 -11.27 -23.94 14.16
C MET A 469 -9.89 -24.28 14.75
N MET A 470 -9.75 -25.42 15.42
CA MET A 470 -8.49 -25.86 16.01
C MET A 470 -7.41 -26.10 14.94
N ASP A 471 -7.78 -26.66 13.79
CA ASP A 471 -6.86 -26.84 12.65
C ASP A 471 -6.41 -25.49 12.08
N CYS A 472 -7.31 -24.50 11.98
CA CYS A 472 -6.98 -23.13 11.61
C CYS A 472 -6.02 -22.47 12.61
N TRP A 473 -6.08 -22.82 13.89
CA TRP A 473 -5.24 -22.30 14.96
C TRP A 473 -4.02 -23.16 15.27
N ALA A 474 -3.59 -24.02 14.36
CA ALA A 474 -2.32 -24.72 14.50
C ALA A 474 -1.17 -23.74 14.72
N ALA A 475 -0.29 -24.03 15.68
CA ALA A 475 0.82 -23.14 16.02
C ALA A 475 1.76 -22.92 14.84
N GLU A 476 2.06 -23.99 14.12
CA GLU A 476 2.87 -23.97 12.92
C GLU A 476 2.01 -23.62 11.69
N PRO A 477 2.29 -22.50 10.98
CA PRO A 477 1.48 -22.06 9.84
C PRO A 477 1.32 -23.10 8.73
N SER A 478 2.35 -23.89 8.45
CA SER A 478 2.35 -24.94 7.43
C SER A 478 1.35 -26.06 7.71
N LYS A 479 0.97 -26.27 8.99
CA LYS A 479 -0.01 -27.30 9.40
C LYS A 479 -1.46 -26.80 9.29
N ARG A 480 -1.67 -25.51 9.08
CA ARG A 480 -3.01 -24.97 8.86
C ARG A 480 -3.52 -25.39 7.48
N PRO A 481 -4.81 -25.73 7.33
CA PRO A 481 -5.38 -26.12 6.04
C PRO A 481 -5.28 -25.01 5.00
N SER A 482 -5.51 -25.33 3.72
CA SER A 482 -5.77 -24.35 2.68
C SER A 482 -7.24 -23.90 2.72
N PHE A 483 -7.55 -22.74 2.11
CA PHE A 483 -8.93 -22.31 1.99
C PHE A 483 -9.76 -23.25 1.10
N HIS A 484 -9.18 -23.86 0.08
CA HIS A 484 -9.83 -24.93 -0.70
C HIS A 484 -10.24 -26.12 0.17
N ALA A 485 -9.35 -26.56 1.06
CA ALA A 485 -9.67 -27.65 1.99
C ALA A 485 -10.77 -27.25 2.99
N LEU A 486 -10.73 -26.01 3.49
CA LEU A 486 -11.75 -25.46 4.40
C LEU A 486 -13.12 -25.37 3.73
N HIS A 487 -13.17 -24.84 2.51
CA HIS A 487 -14.41 -24.78 1.72
C HIS A 487 -14.98 -26.18 1.52
N SER A 488 -14.19 -27.13 1.03
CA SER A 488 -14.64 -28.50 0.77
C SER A 488 -15.14 -29.21 2.05
N GLN A 489 -14.47 -29.00 3.20
CA GLN A 489 -14.89 -29.58 4.48
C GLN A 489 -16.22 -29.00 4.97
N LEU A 490 -16.37 -27.66 4.92
CA LEU A 490 -17.60 -26.99 5.36
C LEU A 490 -18.78 -27.34 4.45
N ASP A 491 -18.56 -27.38 3.15
CA ASP A 491 -19.59 -27.77 2.17
C ASP A 491 -20.06 -29.21 2.37
N ALA A 492 -19.14 -30.14 2.57
CA ALA A 492 -19.46 -31.52 2.87
C ALA A 492 -20.25 -31.69 4.19
N ILE A 493 -19.92 -30.88 5.21
CA ILE A 493 -20.67 -30.89 6.49
C ILE A 493 -22.06 -30.32 6.28
N TYR A 494 -22.20 -29.21 5.54
CA TYR A 494 -23.49 -28.62 5.22
C TYR A 494 -24.38 -29.58 4.45
N ALA A 495 -23.86 -30.19 3.39
CA ALA A 495 -24.60 -31.17 2.59
C ALA A 495 -25.15 -32.33 3.43
N ARG A 496 -24.33 -32.90 4.32
CA ARG A 496 -24.79 -34.00 5.25
C ARG A 496 -25.93 -33.57 6.17
N ILE A 497 -25.90 -32.32 6.66
CA ILE A 497 -26.97 -31.79 7.52
C ILE A 497 -28.24 -31.60 6.70
N TYR A 498 -28.11 -30.99 5.51
CA TYR A 498 -29.22 -30.69 4.61
C TYR A 498 -29.96 -31.95 4.18
N PHE A 499 -29.24 -32.97 3.70
CA PHE A 499 -29.86 -34.22 3.28
C PHE A 499 -30.56 -34.98 4.43
N LYS A 500 -29.97 -34.98 5.63
CA LYS A 500 -30.64 -35.57 6.82
C LYS A 500 -31.94 -34.85 7.20
N THR A 501 -32.11 -33.59 6.84
CA THR A 501 -33.32 -32.82 7.16
C THR A 501 -34.43 -33.05 6.12
N ILE A 502 -34.11 -33.56 4.92
CA ILE A 502 -35.08 -33.88 3.85
C ILE A 502 -35.62 -35.32 4.01
N GLU A 503 -34.86 -36.23 4.64
CA GLU A 503 -35.23 -37.62 4.86
C GLU A 503 -36.16 -37.83 6.07
N VAL A 504 -36.50 -36.76 6.78
CA VAL A 504 -37.44 -36.71 7.94
C VAL A 504 -38.70 -35.95 7.54
#